data_1aa435e56c1ee5df928843c91a4eb818
#
_entry.id   1aa435e56c1ee5df928843c91a4eb818
#
_cell.length_a   1.000
_cell.length_b   1.000
_cell.length_c   1.000
_cell.angle_alpha   90.00
_cell.angle_beta   90.00
_cell.angle_gamma   90.00
#
_symmetry.space_group_name_H-M   'P 1'
#
loop_
_entity.id
_entity.type
_entity.pdbx_description
1 polymer ?
#
loop_
_entity_poly.entity_id
_entity_poly.type
_entity_poly.pdbx_seq_one_letter_code
_entity_poly.pdbx_strand_id
1 'polypeptide(L)'
;DASRNDMERIGELMLDGTDGKVPLSYVADIVSTSGPNAIGRENAQRLIVVSANVADRDLRSVVNEIGETIRTQVPMPEGYHVEYGGQFESEQAASRTLTLTSLVALLVIFLLLYQEFRSLKIAGVILLNLPLALIGGVASLWLTSGEVSIPAIIGFISLLGIATRNGILLVSHYNHLRDEGMPLHESVVQGSLDRLNPILMTALSSALALIPLALGGNLPGNEIQSPMAKVILGGLLSSTLLNGFIIPSVYLIVNRKKPKA
;
A
#
# COMPACT_ATOMS: atom_id res chain seq x y z
N ASP A 1 37.87 22.85 31.32
CA ASP A 1 36.99 23.04 30.16
C ASP A 1 36.89 24.51 29.67
N ALA A 2 37.16 25.49 30.51
CA ALA A 2 37.15 26.91 30.09
C ALA A 2 38.31 27.29 29.14
N SER A 3 39.42 26.56 29.16
CA SER A 3 40.60 26.80 28.32
C SER A 3 40.46 26.39 26.87
N ARG A 4 39.46 25.53 26.53
CA ARG A 4 39.26 25.05 25.17
C ARG A 4 38.49 25.96 24.24
N ASN A 5 37.81 26.97 24.83
CA ASN A 5 36.95 27.89 24.07
C ASN A 5 37.62 29.25 23.83
N ASP A 6 38.85 29.46 24.35
CA ASP A 6 39.58 30.71 24.23
C ASP A 6 40.81 30.52 23.33
N MET A 7 40.80 31.11 22.15
CA MET A 7 41.87 30.99 21.15
C MET A 7 43.20 31.49 21.65
N GLU A 8 43.20 32.56 22.47
CA GLU A 8 44.42 33.12 23.03
C GLU A 8 45.08 32.13 23.99
N ARG A 9 44.29 31.49 24.86
CA ARG A 9 44.79 30.44 25.78
C ARG A 9 45.27 29.19 25.09
N ILE A 10 44.67 28.80 23.96
CA ILE A 10 45.16 27.68 23.15
C ILE A 10 46.50 28.04 22.54
N GLY A 11 46.68 29.29 22.10
CA GLY A 11 47.98 29.79 21.57
C GLY A 11 49.12 29.82 22.57
N GLU A 12 48.82 29.96 23.86
CA GLU A 12 49.78 29.96 24.96
C GLU A 12 50.21 28.58 25.45
N LEU A 13 49.59 27.50 24.90
CA LEU A 13 49.97 26.12 25.24
C LEU A 13 51.45 25.88 24.89
N MET A 14 52.27 25.50 25.90
CA MET A 14 53.66 25.26 25.72
C MET A 14 53.92 23.85 25.17
N LEU A 15 54.62 23.76 24.03
CA LEU A 15 55.09 22.53 23.41
C LEU A 15 56.56 22.33 23.79
N ASP A 16 56.96 21.05 23.98
CA ASP A 16 58.34 20.70 24.20
C ASP A 16 59.09 20.68 22.86
N GLY A 17 60.00 21.64 22.67
CA GLY A 17 60.90 21.73 21.52
C GLY A 17 62.30 21.27 21.87
N THR A 18 63.18 21.13 20.88
CA THR A 18 64.60 20.68 21.03
C THR A 18 65.44 21.63 21.90
N ASP A 19 65.13 22.94 21.88
CA ASP A 19 65.85 23.97 22.60
C ASP A 19 65.08 24.62 23.77
N GLY A 20 63.97 23.99 24.19
CA GLY A 20 63.13 24.52 25.27
C GLY A 20 61.63 24.54 24.90
N LYS A 21 60.82 25.06 25.81
CA LYS A 21 59.34 25.18 25.62
C LYS A 21 58.97 26.35 24.73
N VAL A 22 58.17 26.08 23.71
CA VAL A 22 57.73 27.06 22.73
C VAL A 22 56.18 27.12 22.73
N PRO A 23 55.57 28.28 22.74
CA PRO A 23 54.11 28.40 22.69
C PRO A 23 53.57 27.91 21.33
N LEU A 24 52.36 27.32 21.34
CA LEU A 24 51.71 26.77 20.14
C LEU A 24 51.51 27.81 19.04
N SER A 25 51.21 29.06 19.40
CA SER A 25 51.09 30.20 18.48
C SER A 25 52.34 30.51 17.69
N TYR A 26 53.52 29.98 18.09
CA TYR A 26 54.78 30.20 17.40
C TYR A 26 55.03 29.20 16.27
N VAL A 27 54.40 28.04 16.35
CA VAL A 27 54.57 26.92 15.40
C VAL A 27 53.31 26.60 14.59
N ALA A 28 52.16 27.19 14.94
CA ALA A 28 50.89 26.92 14.25
C ALA A 28 49.97 28.14 14.26
N ASP A 29 49.28 28.37 13.16
CA ASP A 29 48.19 29.36 13.10
C ASP A 29 46.90 28.75 13.65
N ILE A 30 46.34 29.41 14.67
CA ILE A 30 45.10 28.95 15.31
C ILE A 30 43.93 29.71 14.68
N VAL A 31 43.11 29.00 13.96
CA VAL A 31 41.96 29.58 13.23
C VAL A 31 40.66 29.00 13.79
N SER A 32 39.72 29.87 14.11
CA SER A 32 38.36 29.45 14.44
C SER A 32 37.61 29.13 13.15
N THR A 33 37.15 27.90 13.06
CA THR A 33 36.33 27.47 11.92
C THR A 33 35.07 26.78 12.42
N SER A 34 33.99 26.94 11.67
CA SER A 34 32.75 26.21 11.93
C SER A 34 32.81 24.85 11.21
N GLY A 35 32.57 23.80 11.95
CA GLY A 35 32.46 22.43 11.41
C GLY A 35 31.17 21.78 11.89
N PRO A 36 30.78 20.64 11.33
CA PRO A 36 29.59 19.93 11.77
C PRO A 36 29.79 19.44 13.20
N ASN A 37 28.79 19.70 14.05
CA ASN A 37 28.83 19.31 15.48
C ASN A 37 28.90 17.81 15.69
N ALA A 38 28.39 17.03 14.73
CA ALA A 38 28.44 15.59 14.71
C ALA A 38 28.71 15.08 13.29
N ILE A 39 29.56 14.08 13.15
CA ILE A 39 29.83 13.40 11.90
C ILE A 39 29.20 12.02 12.02
N GLY A 40 28.02 11.83 11.37
CA GLY A 40 27.41 10.51 11.25
C GLY A 40 28.26 9.56 10.41
N ARG A 41 28.28 8.30 10.79
CA ARG A 41 28.93 7.23 10.03
C ARG A 41 28.04 6.00 10.00
N GLU A 42 27.97 5.39 8.84
CA GLU A 42 27.32 4.10 8.63
C GLU A 42 28.27 3.22 7.80
N ASN A 43 28.42 1.96 8.17
CA ASN A 43 29.35 1.02 7.51
C ASN A 43 30.77 1.61 7.32
N ALA A 44 31.29 2.32 8.32
CA ALA A 44 32.59 3.02 8.33
C ALA A 44 32.71 4.20 7.35
N GLN A 45 31.66 4.55 6.59
CA GLN A 45 31.61 5.71 5.69
C GLN A 45 30.93 6.90 6.36
N ARG A 46 31.31 8.12 5.96
CA ARG A 46 30.64 9.33 6.44
C ARG A 46 29.26 9.46 5.81
N LEU A 47 28.27 9.81 6.63
CA LEU A 47 26.88 9.95 6.22
C LEU A 47 26.39 11.36 6.54
N ILE A 48 25.68 11.97 5.60
CA ILE A 48 24.88 13.17 5.82
C ILE A 48 23.43 12.80 5.54
N VAL A 49 22.57 12.95 6.55
CA VAL A 49 21.14 12.68 6.41
C VAL A 49 20.41 13.99 6.08
N VAL A 50 19.74 13.99 4.93
CA VAL A 50 18.80 15.05 4.56
C VAL A 50 17.40 14.49 4.72
N SER A 51 16.65 15.01 5.68
CA SER A 51 15.28 14.57 5.95
C SER A 51 14.26 15.61 5.53
N ALA A 52 13.15 15.16 4.94
CA ALA A 52 12.03 15.99 4.55
C ALA A 52 10.72 15.21 4.76
N ASN A 53 9.63 15.94 5.01
CA ASN A 53 8.30 15.39 5.04
C ASN A 53 7.59 15.71 3.73
N VAL A 54 6.87 14.74 3.18
CA VAL A 54 6.04 14.93 1.99
C VAL A 54 4.63 15.32 2.44
N ALA A 55 4.07 16.37 1.82
CA ALA A 55 2.69 16.78 2.00
C ALA A 55 1.99 16.91 0.64
N ASP A 56 0.74 16.52 0.58
CA ASP A 56 -0.17 16.64 -0.58
C ASP A 56 0.31 15.96 -1.88
N ARG A 57 1.28 15.03 -1.77
CA ARG A 57 1.80 14.25 -2.90
C ARG A 57 2.16 12.83 -2.48
N ASP A 58 2.17 11.93 -3.45
CA ASP A 58 2.63 10.55 -3.25
C ASP A 58 4.14 10.51 -2.96
N LEU A 59 4.52 9.80 -1.88
CA LEU A 59 5.92 9.67 -1.43
C LEU A 59 6.83 9.11 -2.53
N ARG A 60 6.38 8.09 -3.25
CA ARG A 60 7.16 7.45 -4.32
C ARG A 60 7.42 8.40 -5.49
N SER A 61 6.42 9.19 -5.87
CA SER A 61 6.56 10.16 -6.96
C SER A 61 7.60 11.25 -6.61
N VAL A 62 7.57 11.72 -5.35
CA VAL A 62 8.52 12.73 -4.85
C VAL A 62 9.94 12.18 -4.79
N VAL A 63 10.11 10.96 -4.25
CA VAL A 63 11.45 10.34 -4.17
C VAL A 63 12.02 10.06 -5.56
N ASN A 64 11.21 9.61 -6.52
CA ASN A 64 11.65 9.42 -7.90
C ASN A 64 12.07 10.73 -8.55
N GLU A 65 11.31 11.82 -8.37
CA GLU A 65 11.65 13.16 -8.87
C GLU A 65 12.96 13.69 -8.25
N ILE A 66 13.13 13.51 -6.94
CA ILE A 66 14.39 13.84 -6.24
C ILE A 66 15.54 13.03 -6.85
N GLY A 67 15.37 11.73 -7.08
CA GLY A 67 16.38 10.86 -7.65
C GLY A 67 16.80 11.27 -9.06
N GLU A 68 15.85 11.65 -9.90
CA GLU A 68 16.13 12.18 -11.24
C GLU A 68 16.82 13.53 -11.20
N THR A 69 16.37 14.42 -10.31
CA THR A 69 16.96 15.75 -10.15
C THR A 69 18.39 15.68 -9.65
N ILE A 70 18.67 14.83 -8.66
CA ILE A 70 20.03 14.64 -8.14
C ILE A 70 20.94 14.08 -9.26
N ARG A 71 20.48 13.06 -10.00
CA ARG A 71 21.27 12.43 -11.06
C ARG A 71 21.61 13.39 -12.21
N THR A 72 20.71 14.34 -12.51
CA THR A 72 20.88 15.26 -13.64
C THR A 72 21.55 16.56 -13.28
N GLN A 73 21.36 17.05 -12.03
CA GLN A 73 21.76 18.40 -11.66
C GLN A 73 22.89 18.47 -10.62
N VAL A 74 23.14 17.36 -9.88
CA VAL A 74 24.16 17.35 -8.84
C VAL A 74 25.37 16.55 -9.29
N PRO A 75 26.52 17.20 -9.57
CA PRO A 75 27.75 16.46 -9.85
C PRO A 75 28.23 15.76 -8.60
N MET A 76 28.27 14.43 -8.60
CA MET A 76 28.76 13.61 -7.50
C MET A 76 30.25 13.35 -7.70
N PRO A 77 31.11 13.71 -6.72
CA PRO A 77 32.51 13.28 -6.69
C PRO A 77 32.63 11.75 -6.57
N GLU A 78 33.77 11.19 -7.00
CA GLU A 78 34.06 9.77 -6.84
C GLU A 78 33.93 9.33 -5.35
N GLY A 79 33.25 8.23 -5.09
CA GLY A 79 33.02 7.68 -3.76
C GLY A 79 31.78 8.21 -3.07
N TYR A 80 31.04 9.17 -3.64
CA TYR A 80 29.74 9.60 -3.13
C TYR A 80 28.61 8.82 -3.78
N HIS A 81 27.63 8.42 -2.99
CA HIS A 81 26.40 7.78 -3.46
C HIS A 81 25.22 8.27 -2.62
N VAL A 82 24.02 8.17 -3.18
CA VAL A 82 22.78 8.56 -2.52
C VAL A 82 21.97 7.31 -2.21
N GLU A 83 21.60 7.17 -0.96
CA GLU A 83 20.69 6.13 -0.49
C GLU A 83 19.36 6.76 -0.06
N TYR A 84 18.26 6.13 -0.46
CA TYR A 84 16.92 6.55 -0.10
C TYR A 84 16.39 5.65 1.00
N GLY A 85 16.34 6.17 2.22
CA GLY A 85 15.94 5.42 3.41
C GLY A 85 14.62 5.88 4.02
N GLY A 86 14.38 5.44 5.24
CA GLY A 86 13.22 5.83 6.03
C GLY A 86 11.92 5.18 5.56
N GLN A 87 10.84 5.97 5.53
CA GLN A 87 9.51 5.47 5.19
C GLN A 87 9.43 4.91 3.76
N PHE A 88 10.18 5.47 2.82
CA PHE A 88 10.23 5.02 1.42
C PHE A 88 10.76 3.59 1.30
N GLU A 89 11.86 3.27 1.97
CA GLU A 89 12.43 1.91 1.96
C GLU A 89 11.46 0.89 2.56
N SER A 90 10.87 1.23 3.70
CA SER A 90 9.87 0.40 4.36
C SER A 90 8.65 0.18 3.47
N GLU A 91 8.19 1.21 2.75
CA GLU A 91 7.08 1.13 1.81
C GLU A 91 7.41 0.23 0.62
N GLN A 92 8.62 0.33 0.06
CA GLN A 92 9.04 -0.50 -1.06
C GLN A 92 9.10 -1.99 -0.69
N ALA A 93 9.69 -2.31 0.47
CA ALA A 93 9.77 -3.67 0.98
C ALA A 93 8.37 -4.25 1.27
N ALA A 94 7.51 -3.47 1.94
CA ALA A 94 6.13 -3.87 2.23
C ALA A 94 5.31 -4.07 0.95
N SER A 95 5.38 -3.15 -0.01
CA SER A 95 4.66 -3.25 -1.28
C SER A 95 5.03 -4.51 -2.07
N ARG A 96 6.33 -4.85 -2.13
CA ARG A 96 6.80 -6.09 -2.77
C ARG A 96 6.24 -7.33 -2.08
N THR A 97 6.31 -7.38 -0.75
CA THR A 97 5.79 -8.50 0.04
C THR A 97 4.28 -8.64 -0.12
N LEU A 98 3.53 -7.53 -0.05
CA LEU A 98 2.08 -7.51 -0.22
C LEU A 98 1.66 -7.93 -1.63
N THR A 99 2.38 -7.52 -2.67
CA THR A 99 2.10 -7.95 -4.04
C THR A 99 2.30 -9.45 -4.21
N LEU A 100 3.40 -10.00 -3.69
CA LEU A 100 3.67 -11.43 -3.75
C LEU A 100 2.61 -12.24 -2.98
N THR A 101 2.28 -11.83 -1.76
CA THR A 101 1.25 -12.50 -0.94
C THR A 101 -0.13 -12.39 -1.58
N SER A 102 -0.46 -11.28 -2.25
CA SER A 102 -1.72 -11.13 -3.00
C SER A 102 -1.83 -12.11 -4.17
N LEU A 103 -0.74 -12.30 -4.92
CA LEU A 103 -0.71 -13.29 -6.01
C LEU A 103 -0.89 -14.72 -5.48
N VAL A 104 -0.21 -15.06 -4.38
CA VAL A 104 -0.39 -16.36 -3.72
C VAL A 104 -1.83 -16.52 -3.23
N ALA A 105 -2.41 -15.50 -2.60
CA ALA A 105 -3.80 -15.53 -2.15
C ALA A 105 -4.79 -15.73 -3.30
N LEU A 106 -4.60 -15.03 -4.43
CA LEU A 106 -5.42 -15.23 -5.64
C LEU A 106 -5.31 -16.64 -6.19
N LEU A 107 -4.09 -17.21 -6.20
CA LEU A 107 -3.89 -18.60 -6.62
C LEU A 107 -4.64 -19.57 -5.70
N VAL A 108 -4.52 -19.39 -4.39
CA VAL A 108 -5.22 -20.23 -3.40
C VAL A 108 -6.74 -20.09 -3.55
N ILE A 109 -7.26 -18.87 -3.70
CA ILE A 109 -8.69 -18.64 -3.96
C ILE A 109 -9.13 -19.38 -5.23
N PHE A 110 -8.36 -19.27 -6.32
CA PHE A 110 -8.67 -19.97 -7.56
C PHE A 110 -8.72 -21.49 -7.37
N LEU A 111 -7.74 -22.07 -6.67
CA LEU A 111 -7.69 -23.51 -6.39
C LEU A 111 -8.87 -23.96 -5.53
N LEU A 112 -9.24 -23.20 -4.49
CA LEU A 112 -10.40 -23.49 -3.65
C LEU A 112 -11.70 -23.41 -4.45
N LEU A 113 -11.86 -22.41 -5.30
CA LEU A 113 -13.02 -22.29 -6.19
C LEU A 113 -13.09 -23.48 -7.17
N TYR A 114 -11.96 -23.87 -7.73
CA TYR A 114 -11.91 -25.03 -8.61
C TYR A 114 -12.25 -26.34 -7.88
N GLN A 115 -11.76 -26.51 -6.66
CA GLN A 115 -12.07 -27.68 -5.83
C GLN A 115 -13.55 -27.74 -5.47
N GLU A 116 -14.16 -26.63 -5.11
CA GLU A 116 -15.57 -26.52 -4.71
C GLU A 116 -16.51 -26.80 -5.89
N PHE A 117 -16.31 -26.08 -6.99
CA PHE A 117 -17.23 -26.14 -8.12
C PHE A 117 -16.85 -27.16 -9.20
N ARG A 118 -15.64 -27.70 -9.17
CA ARG A 118 -15.06 -28.61 -10.19
C ARG A 118 -15.24 -28.12 -11.63
N SER A 119 -15.33 -26.81 -11.81
CA SER A 119 -15.60 -26.16 -13.10
C SER A 119 -14.81 -24.87 -13.23
N LEU A 120 -13.89 -24.83 -14.20
CA LEU A 120 -13.13 -23.61 -14.53
C LEU A 120 -14.03 -22.46 -14.96
N LYS A 121 -15.16 -22.76 -15.61
CA LYS A 121 -16.11 -21.75 -16.07
C LYS A 121 -16.77 -21.06 -14.87
N ILE A 122 -17.22 -21.83 -13.89
CA ILE A 122 -17.88 -21.29 -12.68
C ILE A 122 -16.86 -20.54 -11.82
N ALA A 123 -15.67 -21.09 -11.64
CA ALA A 123 -14.59 -20.39 -10.95
C ALA A 123 -14.27 -19.04 -11.62
N GLY A 124 -14.21 -19.00 -12.96
CA GLY A 124 -14.01 -17.78 -13.73
C GLY A 124 -15.13 -16.74 -13.55
N VAL A 125 -16.40 -17.17 -13.48
CA VAL A 125 -17.54 -16.27 -13.20
C VAL A 125 -17.38 -15.61 -11.84
N ILE A 126 -16.97 -16.36 -10.82
CA ILE A 126 -16.77 -15.83 -9.46
C ILE A 126 -15.56 -14.89 -9.43
N LEU A 127 -14.45 -15.26 -10.10
CA LEU A 127 -13.26 -14.42 -10.17
C LEU A 127 -13.51 -13.10 -10.93
N LEU A 128 -14.46 -13.07 -11.86
CA LEU A 128 -14.85 -11.83 -12.55
C LEU A 128 -15.35 -10.75 -11.57
N ASN A 129 -15.81 -11.14 -10.39
CA ASN A 129 -16.21 -10.21 -9.34
C ASN A 129 -15.03 -9.42 -8.76
N LEU A 130 -13.81 -9.95 -8.80
CA LEU A 130 -12.64 -9.29 -8.23
C LEU A 130 -12.29 -7.97 -8.95
N PRO A 131 -12.11 -7.93 -10.29
CA PRO A 131 -11.88 -6.66 -10.97
C PRO A 131 -13.01 -5.66 -10.79
N LEU A 132 -14.26 -6.11 -10.67
CA LEU A 132 -15.41 -5.22 -10.44
C LEU A 132 -15.34 -4.55 -9.06
N ALA A 133 -14.92 -5.28 -8.03
CA ALA A 133 -14.69 -4.74 -6.70
C ALA A 133 -13.49 -3.77 -6.70
N LEU A 134 -12.40 -4.11 -7.41
CA LEU A 134 -11.21 -3.25 -7.52
C LEU A 134 -11.53 -1.90 -8.17
N ILE A 135 -12.39 -1.86 -9.19
CA ILE A 135 -12.82 -0.61 -9.83
C ILE A 135 -13.42 0.36 -8.80
N GLY A 136 -14.31 -0.12 -7.93
CA GLY A 136 -14.90 0.71 -6.88
C GLY A 136 -13.90 1.20 -5.84
N GLY A 137 -12.94 0.33 -5.46
CA GLY A 137 -11.87 0.71 -4.55
C GLY A 137 -10.95 1.79 -5.14
N VAL A 138 -10.56 1.65 -6.41
CA VAL A 138 -9.75 2.65 -7.14
C VAL A 138 -10.52 3.96 -7.31
N ALA A 139 -11.79 3.89 -7.71
CA ALA A 139 -12.64 5.07 -7.84
C ALA A 139 -12.78 5.83 -6.51
N SER A 140 -12.94 5.11 -5.40
CA SER A 140 -13.02 5.70 -4.06
C SER A 140 -11.72 6.41 -3.66
N LEU A 141 -10.56 5.81 -3.94
CA LEU A 141 -9.27 6.46 -3.69
C LEU A 141 -9.11 7.72 -4.54
N TRP A 142 -9.42 7.62 -5.84
CA TRP A 142 -9.31 8.75 -6.75
C TRP A 142 -10.20 9.93 -6.34
N LEU A 143 -11.40 9.67 -5.82
CA LEU A 143 -12.33 10.69 -5.34
C LEU A 143 -11.95 11.29 -3.97
N THR A 144 -11.07 10.62 -3.19
CA THR A 144 -10.80 11.03 -1.81
C THR A 144 -9.37 11.54 -1.60
N SER A 145 -8.36 10.69 -1.78
CA SER A 145 -6.96 11.02 -1.47
C SER A 145 -6.06 11.00 -2.71
N GLY A 146 -6.43 10.25 -3.74
CA GLY A 146 -5.59 10.08 -4.94
C GLY A 146 -4.30 9.27 -4.72
N GLU A 147 -4.01 8.86 -3.49
CA GLU A 147 -2.75 8.23 -3.10
C GLU A 147 -2.91 6.74 -2.83
N VAL A 148 -2.03 5.93 -3.41
CA VAL A 148 -1.97 4.48 -3.17
C VAL A 148 -0.96 4.20 -2.07
N SER A 149 -1.41 4.25 -0.82
CA SER A 149 -0.59 3.92 0.35
C SER A 149 -0.59 2.41 0.67
N ILE A 150 0.35 1.95 1.52
CA ILE A 150 0.35 0.56 2.02
C ILE A 150 -1.00 0.14 2.62
N PRO A 151 -1.64 0.96 3.49
CA PRO A 151 -2.97 0.64 4.00
C PRO A 151 -4.04 0.50 2.91
N ALA A 152 -3.97 1.30 1.84
CA ALA A 152 -4.87 1.13 0.70
C ALA A 152 -4.67 -0.22 0.00
N ILE A 153 -3.43 -0.68 -0.17
CA ILE A 153 -3.12 -2.01 -0.73
C ILE A 153 -3.70 -3.13 0.15
N ILE A 154 -3.57 -3.02 1.47
CA ILE A 154 -4.18 -3.96 2.42
C ILE A 154 -5.71 -3.95 2.28
N GLY A 155 -6.31 -2.77 2.07
CA GLY A 155 -7.73 -2.62 1.76
C GLY A 155 -8.13 -3.37 0.49
N PHE A 156 -7.36 -3.29 -0.57
CA PHE A 156 -7.60 -4.05 -1.80
C PHE A 156 -7.50 -5.56 -1.58
N ILE A 157 -6.53 -6.04 -0.82
CA ILE A 157 -6.40 -7.48 -0.49
C ILE A 157 -7.63 -7.96 0.30
N SER A 158 -8.05 -7.19 1.30
CA SER A 158 -9.24 -7.51 2.09
C SER A 158 -10.50 -7.56 1.23
N LEU A 159 -10.61 -6.64 0.27
CA LEU A 159 -11.71 -6.55 -0.67
C LEU A 159 -11.81 -7.79 -1.58
N LEU A 160 -10.67 -8.38 -1.98
CA LEU A 160 -10.67 -9.63 -2.76
C LEU A 160 -11.38 -10.77 -2.00
N GLY A 161 -11.12 -10.90 -0.70
CA GLY A 161 -11.78 -11.90 0.15
C GLY A 161 -13.29 -11.68 0.27
N ILE A 162 -13.71 -10.43 0.50
CA ILE A 162 -15.13 -10.07 0.63
C ILE A 162 -15.88 -10.32 -0.69
N ALA A 163 -15.31 -9.86 -1.81
CA ALA A 163 -15.90 -10.03 -3.13
C ALA A 163 -16.04 -11.51 -3.53
N THR A 164 -15.00 -12.30 -3.28
CA THR A 164 -15.02 -13.75 -3.56
C THR A 164 -16.11 -14.45 -2.76
N ARG A 165 -16.23 -14.15 -1.45
CA ARG A 165 -17.26 -14.74 -0.59
C ARG A 165 -18.67 -14.50 -1.13
N ASN A 166 -18.98 -13.28 -1.54
CA ASN A 166 -20.28 -12.92 -2.08
C ASN A 166 -20.58 -13.68 -3.39
N GLY A 167 -19.57 -13.80 -4.26
CA GLY A 167 -19.68 -14.56 -5.50
C GLY A 167 -19.92 -16.07 -5.26
N ILE A 168 -19.18 -16.66 -4.31
CA ILE A 168 -19.36 -18.09 -3.95
C ILE A 168 -20.78 -18.35 -3.46
N LEU A 169 -21.26 -17.54 -2.50
CA LEU A 169 -22.58 -17.73 -1.90
C LEU A 169 -23.71 -17.62 -2.92
N LEU A 170 -23.56 -16.70 -3.88
CA LEU A 170 -24.57 -16.50 -4.92
C LEU A 170 -24.59 -17.67 -5.91
N VAL A 171 -23.44 -18.06 -6.45
CA VAL A 171 -23.32 -19.14 -7.44
C VAL A 171 -23.62 -20.50 -6.81
N SER A 172 -23.21 -20.76 -5.58
CA SER A 172 -23.55 -21.98 -4.85
C SER A 172 -25.06 -22.13 -4.68
N HIS A 173 -25.76 -21.03 -4.38
CA HIS A 173 -27.21 -21.06 -4.25
C HIS A 173 -27.92 -21.31 -5.59
N TYR A 174 -27.42 -20.76 -6.71
CA TYR A 174 -27.93 -21.07 -8.04
C TYR A 174 -27.79 -22.57 -8.37
N ASN A 175 -26.63 -23.16 -8.06
CA ASN A 175 -26.40 -24.59 -8.29
C ASN A 175 -27.35 -25.44 -7.44
N HIS A 176 -27.54 -25.08 -6.16
CA HIS A 176 -28.45 -25.79 -5.26
C HIS A 176 -29.89 -25.79 -5.79
N LEU A 177 -30.43 -24.66 -6.20
CA LEU A 177 -31.79 -24.59 -6.80
C LEU A 177 -31.89 -25.37 -8.09
N ARG A 178 -30.82 -25.44 -8.88
CA ARG A 178 -30.76 -26.28 -10.08
C ARG A 178 -30.74 -27.77 -9.78
N ASP A 179 -30.05 -28.17 -8.73
CA ASP A 179 -29.98 -29.57 -8.27
C ASP A 179 -31.34 -30.04 -7.72
N GLU A 180 -32.15 -29.10 -7.18
CA GLU A 180 -33.55 -29.33 -6.80
C GLU A 180 -34.50 -29.43 -8.01
N GLY A 181 -33.98 -29.29 -9.25
CA GLY A 181 -34.74 -29.41 -10.48
C GLY A 181 -35.31 -28.12 -11.06
N MET A 182 -34.98 -26.96 -10.49
CA MET A 182 -35.45 -25.67 -10.99
C MET A 182 -34.80 -25.28 -12.33
N PRO A 183 -35.55 -24.76 -13.31
CA PRO A 183 -35.02 -24.28 -14.57
C PRO A 183 -33.92 -23.25 -14.40
N LEU A 184 -32.94 -23.21 -15.32
CA LEU A 184 -31.78 -22.31 -15.23
C LEU A 184 -32.14 -20.84 -15.00
N HIS A 185 -33.14 -20.32 -15.73
CA HIS A 185 -33.53 -18.92 -15.62
C HIS A 185 -34.20 -18.65 -14.26
N GLU A 186 -35.10 -19.52 -13.84
CA GLU A 186 -35.81 -19.38 -12.57
C GLU A 186 -34.88 -19.53 -11.38
N SER A 187 -33.91 -20.47 -11.41
CA SER A 187 -32.92 -20.66 -10.35
C SER A 187 -32.03 -19.44 -10.17
N VAL A 188 -31.69 -18.73 -11.25
CA VAL A 188 -30.90 -17.51 -11.18
C VAL A 188 -31.70 -16.33 -10.64
N VAL A 189 -32.94 -16.15 -11.09
CA VAL A 189 -33.81 -15.08 -10.59
C VAL A 189 -34.14 -15.30 -9.12
N GLN A 190 -34.66 -16.47 -8.77
CA GLN A 190 -35.03 -16.79 -7.40
C GLN A 190 -33.81 -16.73 -6.46
N GLY A 191 -32.69 -17.36 -6.86
CA GLY A 191 -31.47 -17.34 -6.05
C GLY A 191 -30.88 -15.95 -5.87
N SER A 192 -31.04 -15.05 -6.84
CA SER A 192 -30.65 -13.64 -6.68
C SER A 192 -31.53 -12.90 -5.69
N LEU A 193 -32.84 -13.14 -5.73
CA LEU A 193 -33.79 -12.55 -4.77
C LEU A 193 -33.55 -13.05 -3.34
N ASP A 194 -33.35 -14.35 -3.16
CA ASP A 194 -33.11 -14.97 -1.85
C ASP A 194 -31.82 -14.45 -1.19
N ARG A 195 -30.79 -14.15 -2.01
CA ARG A 195 -29.49 -13.66 -1.54
C ARG A 195 -29.38 -12.14 -1.46
N LEU A 196 -30.32 -11.40 -1.99
CA LEU A 196 -30.29 -9.94 -2.01
C LEU A 196 -30.22 -9.36 -0.59
N ASN A 197 -31.15 -9.77 0.28
CA ASN A 197 -31.20 -9.29 1.66
C ASN A 197 -29.93 -9.61 2.46
N PRO A 198 -29.41 -10.86 2.52
CA PRO A 198 -28.17 -11.16 3.21
C PRO A 198 -26.95 -10.37 2.70
N ILE A 199 -26.84 -10.17 1.38
CA ILE A 199 -25.76 -9.41 0.78
C ILE A 199 -25.85 -7.93 1.17
N LEU A 200 -27.05 -7.33 1.07
CA LEU A 200 -27.28 -5.94 1.45
C LEU A 200 -27.04 -5.71 2.95
N MET A 201 -27.52 -6.61 3.81
CA MET A 201 -27.27 -6.51 5.26
C MET A 201 -25.79 -6.54 5.59
N THR A 202 -25.04 -7.45 4.95
CA THR A 202 -23.58 -7.53 5.15
C THR A 202 -22.87 -6.27 4.65
N ALA A 203 -23.26 -5.76 3.49
CA ALA A 203 -22.70 -4.55 2.90
C ALA A 203 -22.98 -3.33 3.78
N LEU A 204 -24.24 -3.15 4.22
CA LEU A 204 -24.64 -2.04 5.08
C LEU A 204 -23.94 -2.10 6.45
N SER A 205 -23.90 -3.26 7.08
CA SER A 205 -23.23 -3.42 8.38
C SER A 205 -21.74 -3.08 8.29
N SER A 206 -21.06 -3.59 7.24
CA SER A 206 -19.64 -3.28 7.01
C SER A 206 -19.43 -1.80 6.67
N ALA A 207 -20.32 -1.22 5.86
CA ALA A 207 -20.24 0.20 5.51
C ALA A 207 -20.41 1.09 6.76
N LEU A 208 -21.41 0.83 7.60
CA LEU A 208 -21.64 1.58 8.84
C LEU A 208 -20.43 1.50 9.79
N ALA A 209 -19.78 0.34 9.89
CA ALA A 209 -18.59 0.18 10.72
C ALA A 209 -17.38 0.96 10.17
N LEU A 210 -17.26 1.08 8.84
CA LEU A 210 -16.09 1.69 8.19
C LEU A 210 -16.25 3.19 7.92
N ILE A 211 -17.49 3.73 7.87
CA ILE A 211 -17.74 5.18 7.64
C ILE A 211 -16.97 6.07 8.64
N PRO A 212 -17.01 5.83 9.96
CA PRO A 212 -16.27 6.67 10.90
C PRO A 212 -14.76 6.67 10.64
N LEU A 213 -14.20 5.52 10.27
CA LEU A 213 -12.78 5.38 9.95
C LEU A 213 -12.41 6.09 8.64
N ALA A 214 -13.28 6.02 7.63
CA ALA A 214 -13.07 6.68 6.36
C ALA A 214 -13.11 8.21 6.47
N LEU A 215 -14.02 8.75 7.31
CA LEU A 215 -14.18 10.19 7.53
C LEU A 215 -13.14 10.77 8.50
N GLY A 216 -12.63 9.96 9.42
CA GLY A 216 -11.68 10.38 10.47
C GLY A 216 -10.23 10.48 10.01
N GLY A 217 -9.93 10.63 8.72
CA GLY A 217 -8.57 10.60 8.16
C GLY A 217 -7.60 11.63 8.73
N ASN A 218 -8.11 12.75 9.25
CA ASN A 218 -7.29 13.82 9.84
C ASN A 218 -7.05 13.65 11.34
N LEU A 219 -7.58 12.58 11.95
CA LEU A 219 -7.39 12.32 13.38
C LEU A 219 -6.09 11.53 13.59
N PRO A 220 -5.26 11.89 14.61
CA PRO A 220 -4.07 11.13 14.94
C PRO A 220 -4.38 9.64 15.18
N GLY A 221 -3.63 8.75 14.56
CA GLY A 221 -3.83 7.30 14.63
C GLY A 221 -4.75 6.71 13.57
N ASN A 222 -5.51 7.51 12.83
CA ASN A 222 -6.37 7.05 11.72
C ASN A 222 -5.70 7.11 10.34
N GLU A 223 -4.47 7.56 10.26
CA GLU A 223 -3.71 7.69 9.01
C GLU A 223 -3.60 6.36 8.26
N ILE A 224 -3.48 5.25 9.00
CA ILE A 224 -3.41 3.90 8.44
C ILE A 224 -4.81 3.36 8.11
N GLN A 225 -5.80 3.63 8.97
CA GLN A 225 -7.11 3.00 8.85
C GLN A 225 -7.99 3.69 7.80
N SER A 226 -7.86 5.00 7.63
CA SER A 226 -8.70 5.78 6.72
C SER A 226 -8.53 5.40 5.23
N PRO A 227 -7.32 5.30 4.65
CA PRO A 227 -7.16 4.87 3.26
C PRO A 227 -7.68 3.45 3.02
N MET A 228 -7.43 2.54 3.96
CA MET A 228 -7.94 1.17 3.90
C MET A 228 -9.47 1.14 3.93
N ALA A 229 -10.10 1.89 4.83
CA ALA A 229 -11.56 1.96 4.95
C ALA A 229 -12.20 2.56 3.68
N LYS A 230 -11.61 3.60 3.08
CA LYS A 230 -12.08 4.20 1.83
C LYS A 230 -12.09 3.20 0.67
N VAL A 231 -10.99 2.42 0.52
CA VAL A 231 -10.90 1.35 -0.49
C VAL A 231 -11.98 0.30 -0.29
N ILE A 232 -12.13 -0.19 0.94
CA ILE A 232 -13.10 -1.26 1.23
C ILE A 232 -14.52 -0.74 1.02
N LEU A 233 -14.87 0.46 1.44
CA LEU A 233 -16.18 1.07 1.23
C LEU A 233 -16.51 1.20 -0.27
N GLY A 234 -15.61 1.79 -1.05
CA GLY A 234 -15.83 1.95 -2.49
C GLY A 234 -15.95 0.63 -3.21
N GLY A 235 -15.06 -0.32 -2.89
CA GLY A 235 -15.11 -1.65 -3.48
C GLY A 235 -16.32 -2.48 -3.04
N LEU A 236 -16.76 -2.34 -1.79
CA LEU A 236 -17.95 -3.00 -1.28
C LEU A 236 -19.22 -2.48 -1.99
N LEU A 237 -19.34 -1.17 -2.18
CA LEU A 237 -20.46 -0.58 -2.91
C LEU A 237 -20.50 -1.06 -4.37
N SER A 238 -19.37 -0.98 -5.09
CA SER A 238 -19.31 -1.42 -6.48
C SER A 238 -19.55 -2.92 -6.62
N SER A 239 -18.91 -3.75 -5.79
CA SER A 239 -19.10 -5.20 -5.84
C SER A 239 -20.54 -5.59 -5.50
N THR A 240 -21.18 -4.96 -4.53
CA THR A 240 -22.57 -5.26 -4.15
C THR A 240 -23.54 -4.93 -5.29
N LEU A 241 -23.39 -3.75 -5.90
CA LEU A 241 -24.23 -3.34 -7.02
C LEU A 241 -23.98 -4.23 -8.26
N LEU A 242 -22.71 -4.44 -8.62
CA LEU A 242 -22.37 -5.18 -9.82
C LEU A 242 -22.64 -6.68 -9.69
N ASN A 243 -22.50 -7.26 -8.49
CA ASN A 243 -22.87 -8.65 -8.23
C ASN A 243 -24.34 -8.94 -8.49
N GLY A 244 -25.23 -8.00 -8.18
CA GLY A 244 -26.65 -8.15 -8.43
C GLY A 244 -27.02 -8.25 -9.91
N PHE A 245 -26.18 -7.75 -10.82
CA PHE A 245 -26.45 -7.70 -12.25
C PHE A 245 -25.51 -8.55 -13.10
N ILE A 246 -24.22 -8.48 -12.82
CA ILE A 246 -23.21 -9.10 -13.69
C ILE A 246 -23.11 -10.59 -13.44
N ILE A 247 -23.03 -11.05 -12.18
CA ILE A 247 -22.94 -12.50 -11.89
C ILE A 247 -24.13 -13.28 -12.41
N PRO A 248 -25.39 -12.86 -12.17
CA PRO A 248 -26.56 -13.54 -12.74
C PRO A 248 -26.49 -13.64 -14.27
N SER A 249 -26.16 -12.54 -14.94
CA SER A 249 -26.10 -12.45 -16.39
C SER A 249 -25.00 -13.34 -16.97
N VAL A 250 -23.80 -13.29 -16.41
CA VAL A 250 -22.66 -14.11 -16.86
C VAL A 250 -22.91 -15.59 -16.56
N TYR A 251 -23.50 -15.92 -15.40
CA TYR A 251 -23.85 -17.29 -15.04
C TYR A 251 -24.86 -17.88 -16.02
N LEU A 252 -25.88 -17.12 -16.45
CA LEU A 252 -26.84 -17.52 -17.47
C LEU A 252 -26.15 -17.79 -18.82
N ILE A 253 -25.26 -16.91 -19.26
CA ILE A 253 -24.55 -17.05 -20.54
C ILE A 253 -23.66 -18.31 -20.53
N VAL A 254 -22.91 -18.52 -19.45
CA VAL A 254 -21.96 -19.63 -19.32
C VAL A 254 -22.67 -21.01 -19.24
N ASN A 255 -23.85 -21.04 -18.60
CA ASN A 255 -24.61 -22.27 -18.40
C ASN A 255 -25.73 -22.51 -19.45
N ARG A 256 -25.90 -21.56 -20.38
CA ARG A 256 -26.84 -21.73 -21.50
C ARG A 256 -26.34 -22.88 -22.38
N LYS A 257 -27.10 -24.00 -22.44
CA LYS A 257 -26.79 -25.06 -23.38
C LYS A 257 -26.88 -24.48 -24.80
N LYS A 258 -25.81 -24.61 -25.60
CA LYS A 258 -25.91 -24.33 -27.04
C LYS A 258 -27.04 -25.20 -27.59
N PRO A 259 -27.97 -24.63 -28.38
CA PRO A 259 -28.90 -25.46 -29.11
C PRO A 259 -28.07 -26.44 -29.92
N LYS A 260 -28.39 -27.75 -29.81
CA LYS A 260 -27.82 -28.71 -30.71
C LYS A 260 -28.29 -28.31 -32.11
N ALA A 261 -27.34 -27.92 -32.97
CA ALA A 261 -27.57 -27.78 -34.40
C ALA A 261 -27.85 -29.15 -35.01
#